data_38711d306a86a8816fa03afe83617ddb
#
_entry.id   38711d306a86a8816fa03afe83617ddb
#
_cell.length_a   1.000
_cell.length_b   1.000
_cell.length_c   1.000
_cell.angle_alpha   90.00
_cell.angle_beta   90.00
_cell.angle_gamma   90.00
#
_symmetry.space_group_name_H-M   'P 1'
#
loop_
_entity.id
_entity.type
_entity.pdbx_description
1 polymer ?
#
loop_
_entity_poly.entity_id
_entity_poly.type
_entity_poly.pdbx_seq_one_letter_code
_entity_poly.pdbx_strand_id
1 'polypeptide(L)'
;MLVLILNPDHISVRLQDNLWDIGLTLNVIAQTLHALPPTELAWETAIMRIEDAISPLKPSLPKDELLKVIGVEDLRLLAFEQDDNGGYIRAEMLEKAFAVLAGYRSLQDLPAMPNDLAFYAKVLLLREWVHHLDFDKLYLG
;
A
#
# COMPACT_ATOMS: atom_id res chain seq x y z
N MET A 1 -5.47 -3.10 17.19
CA MET A 1 -4.58 -2.69 16.09
C MET A 1 -4.65 -3.69 14.97
N LEU A 2 -4.83 -3.23 13.78
CA LEU A 2 -4.80 -4.04 12.57
C LEU A 2 -3.37 -4.04 12.02
N VAL A 3 -2.82 -5.22 11.73
CA VAL A 3 -1.46 -5.35 11.22
C VAL A 3 -1.50 -5.98 9.84
N LEU A 4 -0.99 -5.25 8.85
CA LEU A 4 -0.82 -5.74 7.49
C LEU A 4 0.63 -6.15 7.32
N ILE A 5 0.86 -7.41 6.95
CA ILE A 5 2.20 -7.98 6.83
C ILE A 5 2.48 -8.22 5.36
N LEU A 6 3.47 -7.52 4.81
CA LEU A 6 3.84 -7.60 3.41
C LEU A 6 5.13 -8.38 3.23
N ASN A 7 5.02 -9.53 2.61
CA ASN A 7 6.16 -10.29 2.09
C ASN A 7 6.01 -10.42 0.57
N PRO A 8 7.08 -10.62 -0.19
CA PRO A 8 6.99 -10.68 -1.65
C PRO A 8 5.99 -11.71 -2.17
N ASP A 9 5.91 -12.87 -1.51
CA ASP A 9 5.08 -14.01 -1.93
C ASP A 9 3.87 -14.25 -1.01
N HIS A 10 3.62 -13.35 -0.05
CA HIS A 10 2.56 -13.56 0.94
C HIS A 10 2.14 -12.24 1.55
N ILE A 11 0.85 -11.93 1.53
CA ILE A 11 0.27 -10.76 2.20
C ILE A 11 -0.80 -11.26 3.16
N SER A 12 -0.64 -10.93 4.44
CA SER A 12 -1.58 -11.33 5.48
C SER A 12 -2.02 -10.15 6.33
N VAL A 13 -3.19 -10.30 6.92
CA VAL A 13 -3.79 -9.31 7.81
C VAL A 13 -4.02 -9.97 9.16
N ARG A 14 -3.56 -9.33 10.22
CA ARG A 14 -3.76 -9.83 11.58
C ARG A 14 -4.55 -8.82 12.39
N LEU A 15 -5.60 -9.31 13.02
CA LEU A 15 -6.39 -8.57 14.00
C LEU A 15 -6.59 -9.46 15.22
N GLN A 16 -5.99 -9.10 16.35
CA GLN A 16 -5.99 -9.93 17.57
C GLN A 16 -5.43 -11.33 17.25
N ASP A 17 -6.21 -12.38 17.46
CA ASP A 17 -5.79 -13.77 17.21
C ASP A 17 -6.16 -14.26 15.79
N ASN A 18 -6.82 -13.42 15.00
CA ASN A 18 -7.22 -13.77 13.65
C ASN A 18 -6.16 -13.37 12.65
N LEU A 19 -5.89 -14.28 11.71
CA LEU A 19 -4.92 -14.08 10.64
C LEU A 19 -5.59 -14.48 9.32
N TRP A 20 -5.57 -13.58 8.34
CA TRP A 20 -6.12 -13.84 7.00
C TRP A 20 -5.02 -13.66 5.96
N ASP A 21 -5.05 -14.54 4.95
CA ASP A 21 -4.30 -14.35 3.73
C ASP A 21 -5.23 -13.69 2.71
N ILE A 22 -4.76 -12.65 2.02
CA ILE A 22 -5.63 -11.96 1.05
C ILE A 22 -5.64 -12.63 -0.32
N GLY A 23 -4.82 -13.68 -0.53
CA GLY A 23 -4.79 -14.41 -1.79
C GLY A 23 -4.11 -13.67 -2.94
N LEU A 24 -3.53 -12.52 -2.69
CA LEU A 24 -2.77 -11.72 -3.65
C LEU A 24 -1.38 -11.49 -3.08
N THR A 25 -0.35 -11.41 -3.93
CA THR A 25 1.02 -11.19 -3.50
C THR A 25 1.61 -9.94 -4.13
N LEU A 26 2.64 -9.38 -3.50
CA LEU A 26 3.38 -8.26 -4.09
C LEU A 26 4.02 -8.66 -5.41
N ASN A 27 4.51 -9.90 -5.51
CA ASN A 27 5.08 -10.41 -6.76
C ASN A 27 4.06 -10.40 -7.90
N VAL A 28 2.82 -10.81 -7.63
CA VAL A 28 1.75 -10.77 -8.64
C VAL A 28 1.44 -9.34 -9.05
N ILE A 29 1.38 -8.41 -8.10
CA ILE A 29 1.15 -6.99 -8.42
C ILE A 29 2.29 -6.46 -9.29
N ALA A 30 3.54 -6.73 -8.91
CA ALA A 30 4.71 -6.29 -9.67
C ALA A 30 4.71 -6.88 -11.09
N GLN A 31 4.37 -8.17 -11.24
CA GLN A 31 4.26 -8.82 -12.55
C GLN A 31 3.15 -8.19 -13.39
N THR A 32 2.04 -7.81 -12.76
CA THR A 32 0.92 -7.16 -13.45
C THR A 32 1.34 -5.78 -13.97
N LEU A 33 2.13 -5.03 -13.19
CA LEU A 33 2.68 -3.73 -13.63
C LEU A 33 3.67 -3.92 -14.78
N HIS A 34 4.39 -5.01 -14.81
CA HIS A 34 5.20 -5.55 -15.90
C HIS A 34 6.48 -4.79 -16.21
N ALA A 35 6.44 -3.49 -16.45
CA ALA A 35 7.58 -2.71 -16.89
C ALA A 35 7.64 -1.34 -16.21
N LEU A 36 8.79 -0.67 -16.30
CA LEU A 36 9.01 0.68 -15.79
C LEU A 36 9.20 1.65 -16.94
N PRO A 37 8.36 2.68 -17.09
CA PRO A 37 7.14 2.89 -16.29
C PRO A 37 6.01 1.94 -16.72
N PRO A 38 5.12 1.56 -15.80
CA PRO A 38 3.96 0.77 -16.18
C PRO A 38 3.04 1.54 -17.14
N THR A 39 2.38 0.81 -18.04
CA THR A 39 1.36 1.42 -18.90
C THR A 39 0.10 1.75 -18.10
N GLU A 40 -0.76 2.60 -18.66
CA GLU A 40 -2.04 2.91 -18.05
C GLU A 40 -2.88 1.66 -17.84
N LEU A 41 -2.92 0.77 -18.84
CA LEU A 41 -3.64 -0.50 -18.74
C LEU A 41 -3.07 -1.39 -17.63
N ALA A 42 -1.74 -1.44 -17.47
CA ALA A 42 -1.10 -2.22 -16.41
C ALA A 42 -1.49 -1.69 -15.03
N TRP A 43 -1.51 -0.37 -14.84
CA TRP A 43 -1.97 0.24 -13.60
C TRP A 43 -3.43 -0.12 -13.30
N GLU A 44 -4.32 0.02 -14.29
CA GLU A 44 -5.74 -0.29 -14.13
C GLU A 44 -5.96 -1.76 -13.79
N THR A 45 -5.25 -2.65 -14.44
CA THR A 45 -5.35 -4.09 -14.18
C THR A 45 -4.89 -4.43 -12.76
N ALA A 46 -3.77 -3.85 -12.33
CA ALA A 46 -3.27 -4.05 -10.97
C ALA A 46 -4.24 -3.51 -9.92
N ILE A 47 -4.80 -2.33 -10.14
CA ILE A 47 -5.81 -1.74 -9.25
C ILE A 47 -7.01 -2.66 -9.11
N MET A 48 -7.53 -3.19 -10.22
CA MET A 48 -8.67 -4.09 -10.22
C MET A 48 -8.38 -5.37 -9.43
N ARG A 49 -7.20 -5.95 -9.59
CA ARG A 49 -6.80 -7.15 -8.84
C ARG A 49 -6.72 -6.89 -7.34
N ILE A 50 -6.20 -5.73 -6.95
CA ILE A 50 -6.12 -5.35 -5.55
C ILE A 50 -7.52 -5.15 -4.98
N GLU A 51 -8.38 -4.42 -5.67
CA GLU A 51 -9.76 -4.19 -5.24
C GLU A 51 -10.51 -5.51 -5.04
N ASP A 52 -10.38 -6.44 -5.97
CA ASP A 52 -11.02 -7.76 -5.88
C ASP A 52 -10.54 -8.55 -4.66
N ALA A 53 -9.27 -8.38 -4.29
CA ALA A 53 -8.68 -9.09 -3.16
C ALA A 53 -9.07 -8.49 -1.80
N ILE A 54 -9.18 -7.15 -1.71
CA ILE A 54 -9.37 -6.47 -0.42
C ILE A 54 -10.82 -6.11 -0.12
N SER A 55 -11.66 -5.88 -1.13
CA SER A 55 -13.06 -5.51 -0.91
C SER A 55 -13.82 -6.50 -0.02
N PRO A 56 -13.64 -7.82 -0.17
CA PRO A 56 -14.33 -8.78 0.71
C PRO A 56 -13.96 -8.67 2.19
N LEU A 57 -12.82 -8.04 2.51
CA LEU A 57 -12.38 -7.89 3.89
C LEU A 57 -13.11 -6.78 4.64
N LYS A 58 -13.67 -5.81 3.93
CA LYS A 58 -14.23 -4.60 4.53
C LYS A 58 -15.26 -4.90 5.62
N PRO A 59 -16.22 -5.82 5.45
CA PRO A 59 -17.19 -6.12 6.51
C PRO A 59 -16.57 -6.75 7.76
N SER A 60 -15.41 -7.41 7.63
CA SER A 60 -14.73 -8.11 8.72
C SER A 60 -13.76 -7.24 9.50
N LEU A 61 -13.45 -6.04 8.99
CA LEU A 61 -12.50 -5.15 9.63
C LEU A 61 -13.23 -4.09 10.44
N PRO A 62 -12.82 -3.89 11.71
CA PRO A 62 -13.46 -2.88 12.56
C PRO A 62 -13.11 -1.48 12.06
N LYS A 63 -14.04 -0.56 12.26
CA LYS A 63 -13.77 0.87 12.06
C LYS A 63 -12.96 1.37 13.25
N ASP A 64 -12.22 2.44 13.04
CA ASP A 64 -11.46 3.14 14.09
C ASP A 64 -10.26 2.36 14.64
N GLU A 65 -9.85 1.27 13.99
CA GLU A 65 -8.60 0.59 14.33
C GLU A 65 -7.41 1.33 13.72
N LEU A 66 -6.29 1.32 14.46
CA LEU A 66 -5.03 1.78 13.90
C LEU A 66 -4.47 0.73 12.95
N LEU A 67 -3.95 1.18 11.82
CA LEU A 67 -3.31 0.30 10.84
C LEU A 67 -1.80 0.39 10.96
N LYS A 68 -1.15 -0.74 11.15
CA LYS A 68 0.31 -0.88 11.13
C LYS A 68 0.71 -1.77 9.98
N VAL A 69 1.76 -1.40 9.27
CA VAL A 69 2.25 -2.16 8.12
C VAL A 69 3.68 -2.62 8.39
N ILE A 70 3.94 -3.89 8.17
CA ILE A 70 5.25 -4.52 8.34
C ILE A 70 5.77 -4.96 6.97
N GLY A 71 7.07 -4.83 6.74
CA GLY A 71 7.70 -5.23 5.47
C GLY A 71 7.82 -4.10 4.46
N VAL A 72 7.78 -2.86 4.92
CA VAL A 72 7.79 -1.67 4.05
C VAL A 72 8.85 -0.65 4.49
N GLU A 73 10.01 -1.11 4.93
CA GLU A 73 11.09 -0.21 5.37
C GLU A 73 11.50 0.78 4.28
N ASP A 74 11.43 0.38 3.02
CA ASP A 74 11.71 1.24 1.88
C ASP A 74 10.71 2.38 1.70
N LEU A 75 9.55 2.31 2.33
CA LEU A 75 8.56 3.40 2.33
C LEU A 75 8.78 4.43 3.43
N ARG A 76 9.77 4.25 4.31
CA ARG A 76 10.08 5.22 5.36
C ARG A 76 10.39 6.61 4.81
N LEU A 77 10.89 6.68 3.57
CA LEU A 77 11.14 7.95 2.90
C LEU A 77 9.87 8.81 2.72
N LEU A 78 8.68 8.19 2.80
CA LEU A 78 7.41 8.89 2.72
C LEU A 78 6.80 9.21 4.09
N ALA A 79 7.41 8.74 5.18
CA ALA A 79 6.89 8.90 6.53
C ALA A 79 7.49 10.15 7.19
N PHE A 80 7.01 11.33 6.79
CA PHE A 80 7.51 12.60 7.31
C PHE A 80 6.96 12.97 8.67
N GLU A 81 5.94 12.28 9.14
CA GLU A 81 5.23 12.61 10.37
C GLU A 81 5.33 11.46 11.36
N GLN A 82 5.27 11.80 12.64
CA GLN A 82 5.22 10.79 13.70
C GLN A 82 4.39 11.31 14.87
N ASP A 83 3.85 10.38 15.62
CA ASP A 83 3.12 10.64 16.85
C ASP A 83 3.52 9.61 17.93
N ASP A 84 2.72 9.47 18.99
CA ASP A 84 3.01 8.53 20.07
C ASP A 84 3.02 7.07 19.61
N ASN A 85 2.41 6.76 18.46
CA ASN A 85 2.36 5.42 17.90
C ASN A 85 3.46 5.15 16.87
N GLY A 86 4.30 6.14 16.59
CA GLY A 86 5.44 6.02 15.69
C GLY A 86 5.28 6.81 14.40
N GLY A 87 6.16 6.52 13.45
CA GLY A 87 6.13 7.16 12.13
C GLY A 87 4.97 6.67 11.30
N TYR A 88 4.31 7.58 10.57
CA TYR A 88 3.16 7.22 9.75
C TYR A 88 3.18 7.93 8.40
N ILE A 89 2.44 7.34 7.47
CA ILE A 89 2.20 7.89 6.13
C ILE A 89 0.71 8.18 6.03
N ARG A 90 0.36 9.41 5.65
CA ARG A 90 -1.04 9.77 5.40
C ARG A 90 -1.52 9.22 4.07
N ALA A 91 -2.82 8.99 3.96
CA ALA A 91 -3.45 8.56 2.71
C ALA A 91 -3.14 9.53 1.57
N GLU A 92 -3.14 10.85 1.84
CA GLU A 92 -2.81 11.87 0.84
C GLU A 92 -1.38 11.73 0.31
N MET A 93 -0.45 11.31 1.16
CA MET A 93 0.94 11.09 0.74
C MET A 93 1.05 9.89 -0.20
N LEU A 94 0.32 8.82 0.07
CA LEU A 94 0.27 7.66 -0.82
C LEU A 94 -0.35 8.04 -2.17
N GLU A 95 -1.38 8.88 -2.16
CA GLU A 95 -1.98 9.39 -3.38
C GLU A 95 -0.99 10.23 -4.20
N LYS A 96 -0.24 11.11 -3.55
CA LYS A 96 0.80 11.90 -4.21
C LYS A 96 1.91 11.03 -4.80
N ALA A 97 2.37 10.05 -4.02
CA ALA A 97 3.41 9.12 -4.46
C ALA A 97 2.94 8.35 -5.70
N PHE A 98 1.73 7.81 -5.66
CA PHE A 98 1.14 7.13 -6.80
C PHE A 98 1.08 8.04 -8.04
N ALA A 99 0.60 9.29 -7.88
CA ALA A 99 0.47 10.22 -8.99
C ALA A 99 1.82 10.51 -9.65
N VAL A 100 2.90 10.59 -8.85
CA VAL A 100 4.26 10.75 -9.39
C VAL A 100 4.70 9.49 -10.14
N LEU A 101 4.51 8.31 -9.55
CA LEU A 101 4.92 7.04 -10.17
C LEU A 101 4.14 6.76 -11.44
N ALA A 102 2.88 7.15 -11.51
CA ALA A 102 2.03 6.98 -12.69
C ALA A 102 2.23 8.07 -13.75
N GLY A 103 3.07 9.08 -13.45
CA GLY A 103 3.37 10.15 -14.40
C GLY A 103 2.34 11.27 -14.48
N TYR A 104 1.40 11.33 -13.53
CA TYR A 104 0.35 12.36 -13.51
C TYR A 104 0.79 13.68 -12.88
N ARG A 105 1.91 13.68 -12.15
CA ARG A 105 2.48 14.92 -11.59
C ARG A 105 3.99 14.78 -11.45
N SER A 106 4.66 15.93 -11.40
CA SER A 106 6.11 15.97 -11.23
C SER A 106 6.51 15.71 -9.78
N LEU A 107 7.78 15.33 -9.59
CA LEU A 107 8.38 15.09 -8.28
C LEU A 107 8.62 16.43 -7.58
N GLN A 108 7.59 17.03 -7.01
CA GLN A 108 7.67 18.20 -6.15
C GLN A 108 7.28 17.78 -4.74
N ASP A 109 7.99 18.27 -3.75
CA ASP A 109 7.69 18.02 -2.35
C ASP A 109 7.79 16.54 -1.92
N LEU A 110 8.30 15.68 -2.80
CA LEU A 110 8.54 14.27 -2.48
C LEU A 110 10.02 13.94 -2.67
N PRO A 111 10.57 13.04 -1.83
CA PRO A 111 11.91 12.54 -2.08
C PRO A 111 11.95 11.69 -3.35
N ALA A 112 13.15 11.49 -3.90
CA ALA A 112 13.31 10.57 -5.01
C ALA A 112 12.92 9.16 -4.58
N MET A 113 12.04 8.53 -5.35
CA MET A 113 11.56 7.19 -5.09
C MET A 113 12.30 6.15 -5.92
N PRO A 114 12.50 4.93 -5.40
CA PRO A 114 13.15 3.88 -6.18
C PRO A 114 12.41 3.58 -7.48
N ASN A 115 13.15 3.41 -8.57
CA ASN A 115 12.61 2.99 -9.86
C ASN A 115 12.59 1.45 -9.89
N ASP A 116 11.67 0.87 -9.14
CA ASP A 116 11.62 -0.55 -8.83
C ASP A 116 10.17 -1.01 -8.75
N LEU A 117 9.81 -2.06 -9.49
CA LEU A 117 8.45 -2.59 -9.52
C LEU A 117 7.97 -3.05 -8.15
N ALA A 118 8.85 -3.58 -7.30
CA ALA A 118 8.47 -3.98 -5.95
C ALA A 118 8.03 -2.78 -5.11
N PHE A 119 8.73 -1.65 -5.24
CA PHE A 119 8.35 -0.41 -4.58
C PHE A 119 7.00 0.10 -5.11
N TYR A 120 6.82 0.10 -6.42
CA TYR A 120 5.57 0.53 -7.06
C TYR A 120 4.40 -0.33 -6.59
N ALA A 121 4.60 -1.65 -6.48
CA ALA A 121 3.58 -2.57 -6.01
C ALA A 121 3.15 -2.27 -4.57
N LYS A 122 4.10 -1.96 -3.69
CA LYS A 122 3.81 -1.58 -2.29
C LYS A 122 3.01 -0.28 -2.21
N VAL A 123 3.44 0.75 -2.94
CA VAL A 123 2.73 2.04 -2.95
C VAL A 123 1.30 1.85 -3.44
N LEU A 124 1.12 1.10 -4.53
CA LEU A 124 -0.20 0.87 -5.09
C LEU A 124 -1.09 0.10 -4.13
N LEU A 125 -0.59 -1.01 -3.57
CA LEU A 125 -1.36 -1.80 -2.62
C LEU A 125 -1.81 -0.96 -1.43
N LEU A 126 -0.91 -0.19 -0.84
CA LEU A 126 -1.23 0.61 0.35
C LEU A 126 -2.16 1.77 0.02
N ARG A 127 -2.01 2.38 -1.15
CA ARG A 127 -2.94 3.40 -1.60
C ARG A 127 -4.36 2.85 -1.71
N GLU A 128 -4.52 1.69 -2.34
CA GLU A 128 -5.83 1.04 -2.47
C GLU A 128 -6.36 0.60 -1.11
N TRP A 129 -5.48 0.11 -0.24
CA TRP A 129 -5.85 -0.34 1.11
C TRP A 129 -6.47 0.78 1.92
N VAL A 130 -5.78 1.93 2.03
CA VAL A 130 -6.29 3.06 2.83
C VAL A 130 -7.54 3.67 2.21
N HIS A 131 -7.64 3.67 0.88
CA HIS A 131 -8.77 4.23 0.16
C HIS A 131 -10.03 3.36 0.33
N HIS A 132 -9.94 2.07 0.02
CA HIS A 132 -11.10 1.19 0.03
C HIS A 132 -11.55 0.75 1.43
N LEU A 133 -10.64 0.73 2.39
CA LEU A 133 -10.92 0.29 3.76
C LEU A 133 -11.04 1.45 4.74
N ASP A 134 -11.06 2.68 4.24
CA ASP A 134 -11.35 3.91 4.99
C ASP A 134 -10.33 4.22 6.10
N PHE A 135 -9.04 4.03 5.82
CA PHE A 135 -7.97 4.49 6.70
C PHE A 135 -7.46 5.85 6.21
N ASP A 136 -7.16 6.76 7.13
CA ASP A 136 -6.57 8.05 6.79
C ASP A 136 -5.04 8.05 6.90
N LYS A 137 -4.46 7.07 7.59
CA LYS A 137 -3.01 6.91 7.70
C LYS A 137 -2.64 5.48 8.07
N LEU A 138 -1.36 5.14 7.86
CA LEU A 138 -0.80 3.86 8.29
C LEU A 138 0.52 4.09 9.03
N TYR A 139 0.76 3.29 10.06
CA TYR A 139 2.01 3.32 10.82
C TYR A 139 2.99 2.29 10.27
N LEU A 140 4.28 2.62 10.28
CA LEU A 140 5.33 1.70 9.85
C LEU A 140 5.83 0.90 11.05
N GLY A 141 5.92 -0.39 10.86
CA GLY A 141 6.42 -1.30 11.87
C GLY A 141 7.85 -1.73 11.69
#